data_760dae9c4d122e9e75d02ce32c209b6f
#
_entry.id   760dae9c4d122e9e75d02ce32c209b6f
#
_cell.length_a   1.000
_cell.length_b   1.000
_cell.length_c   1.000
_cell.angle_alpha   90.00
_cell.angle_beta   90.00
_cell.angle_gamma   90.00
#
_symmetry.space_group_name_H-M   'P 1'
#
loop_
_entity.id
_entity.type
_entity.pdbx_description
1 polymer ?
#
loop_
_entity_poly.entity_id
_entity_poly.type
_entity_poly.pdbx_seq_one_letter_code
_entity_poly.pdbx_strand_id
1 'polypeptide(L)'
;LMFEGGSAKLLDWEYAGMCDPVMDISMSAIYSYYDAEQTEKLLEIYLKRKPSKEEYYSVFANAALGGFLWCLWAVYKAALGEEFGEYTIIMYRYAKGYYKKIKGSVAGMKIYGNCNKIVTFLTDNLCYN
;
A
#
# COMPACT_ATOMS: atom_id res chain seq x y z
N LEU A 1 4.74 12.70 -11.05
CA LEU A 1 3.87 13.15 -12.16
C LEU A 1 4.20 14.59 -12.51
N MET A 2 4.36 14.88 -13.80
CA MET A 2 4.44 16.23 -14.36
C MET A 2 3.27 16.49 -15.29
N PHE A 3 2.68 17.66 -15.21
CA PHE A 3 1.59 18.09 -16.11
C PHE A 3 2.07 19.21 -17.03
N GLU A 4 1.91 19.04 -18.33
CA GLU A 4 2.31 20.03 -19.34
C GLU A 4 1.31 19.98 -20.51
N GLY A 5 0.73 21.13 -20.87
CA GLY A 5 -0.18 21.26 -22.02
C GLY A 5 -1.38 20.29 -22.02
N GLY A 6 -1.94 19.98 -20.84
CA GLY A 6 -3.05 19.02 -20.68
C GLY A 6 -2.65 17.55 -20.72
N SER A 7 -1.35 17.25 -20.81
CA SER A 7 -0.80 15.89 -20.77
C SER A 7 -0.18 15.62 -19.41
N ALA A 8 -0.28 14.37 -18.94
CA ALA A 8 0.43 13.88 -17.75
C ALA A 8 1.61 13.01 -18.19
N LYS A 9 2.78 13.26 -17.61
CA LYS A 9 4.00 12.46 -17.80
C LYS A 9 4.38 11.79 -16.50
N LEU A 10 4.69 10.48 -16.56
CA LEU A 10 5.29 9.75 -15.44
C LEU A 10 6.79 9.94 -15.47
N LEU A 11 7.36 10.27 -14.33
CA LEU A 11 8.79 10.44 -14.11
C LEU A 11 9.24 9.48 -13.02
N ASP A 12 10.56 9.28 -12.91
CA ASP A 12 11.17 8.55 -11.82
C ASP A 12 10.81 7.07 -11.79
N TRP A 13 11.38 6.35 -12.76
CA TRP A 13 11.12 4.94 -12.98
C TRP A 13 12.07 3.99 -12.23
N GLU A 14 12.80 4.48 -11.22
CA GLU A 14 13.85 3.72 -10.53
C GLU A 14 13.30 2.45 -9.83
N TYR A 15 12.03 2.44 -9.44
CA TYR A 15 11.35 1.28 -8.86
C TYR A 15 10.40 0.58 -9.83
N ALA A 16 10.48 0.88 -11.12
CA ALA A 16 9.64 0.23 -12.11
C ALA A 16 9.99 -1.26 -12.22
N GLY A 17 8.96 -2.11 -12.21
CA GLY A 17 9.14 -3.56 -12.28
C GLY A 17 7.86 -4.27 -12.65
N MET A 18 7.98 -5.56 -12.94
CA MET A 18 6.83 -6.43 -13.22
C MET A 18 6.25 -6.94 -11.92
N CYS A 19 5.05 -6.48 -11.58
CA CYS A 19 4.32 -6.90 -10.39
C CYS A 19 2.81 -6.94 -10.66
N ASP A 20 2.02 -7.25 -9.64
CA ASP A 20 0.56 -7.12 -9.72
C ASP A 20 0.19 -5.65 -9.98
N PRO A 21 -0.60 -5.34 -11.03
CA PRO A 21 -1.03 -3.97 -11.34
C PRO A 21 -1.72 -3.25 -10.18
N VAL A 22 -2.33 -3.98 -9.26
CA VAL A 22 -2.96 -3.44 -8.05
C VAL A 22 -1.94 -2.78 -7.12
N MET A 23 -0.65 -3.13 -7.23
CA MET A 23 0.42 -2.48 -6.47
C MET A 23 0.51 -0.99 -6.78
N ASP A 24 0.42 -0.60 -8.06
CA ASP A 24 0.47 0.81 -8.47
C ASP A 24 -0.68 1.60 -7.86
N ILE A 25 -1.88 1.02 -7.83
CA ILE A 25 -3.06 1.62 -7.19
C ILE A 25 -2.85 1.79 -5.69
N SER A 26 -2.30 0.77 -5.05
CA SER A 26 -2.01 0.77 -3.61
C SER A 26 -0.99 1.82 -3.22
N MET A 27 0.11 1.92 -3.98
CA MET A 27 1.14 2.93 -3.77
C MET A 27 0.61 4.33 -4.03
N SER A 28 -0.13 4.53 -5.13
CA SER A 28 -0.76 5.81 -5.45
C SER A 28 -1.69 6.27 -4.31
N ALA A 29 -2.44 5.36 -3.72
CA ALA A 29 -3.35 5.67 -2.62
C ALA A 29 -2.61 6.15 -1.36
N ILE A 30 -1.55 5.45 -0.92
CA ILE A 30 -0.80 5.85 0.27
C ILE A 30 0.00 7.14 0.06
N TYR A 31 0.56 7.36 -1.13
CA TYR A 31 1.27 8.61 -1.44
C TYR A 31 0.34 9.81 -1.61
N SER A 32 -0.91 9.59 -2.01
CA SER A 32 -1.94 10.63 -2.09
C SER A 32 -2.67 10.84 -0.77
N TYR A 33 -2.30 10.13 0.29
CA TYR A 33 -2.96 10.14 1.59
C TYR A 33 -4.46 9.80 1.51
N TYR A 34 -4.84 8.93 0.59
CA TYR A 34 -6.23 8.51 0.42
C TYR A 34 -6.68 7.64 1.60
N ASP A 35 -7.92 7.86 2.00
CA ASP A 35 -8.60 6.95 2.91
C ASP A 35 -9.09 5.69 2.17
N ALA A 36 -9.77 4.82 2.89
CA ALA A 36 -10.22 3.57 2.32
C ALA A 36 -11.31 3.72 1.25
N GLU A 37 -12.19 4.72 1.38
CA GLU A 37 -13.26 4.99 0.42
C GLU A 37 -12.66 5.56 -0.87
N GLN A 38 -11.74 6.49 -0.75
CA GLN A 38 -11.01 7.07 -1.88
C GLN A 38 -10.15 6.02 -2.60
N THR A 39 -9.53 5.10 -1.84
CA THR A 39 -8.74 3.99 -2.40
C THR A 39 -9.62 3.02 -3.19
N GLU A 40 -10.79 2.67 -2.66
CA GLU A 40 -11.77 1.84 -3.36
C GLU A 40 -12.27 2.51 -4.64
N LYS A 41 -12.57 3.81 -4.57
CA LYS A 41 -12.96 4.62 -5.72
C LYS A 41 -11.88 4.65 -6.80
N LEU A 42 -10.61 4.81 -6.41
CA LEU A 42 -9.48 4.78 -7.32
C LEU A 42 -9.38 3.41 -8.03
N LEU A 43 -9.57 2.32 -7.27
CA LEU A 43 -9.58 0.96 -7.82
C LEU A 43 -10.74 0.75 -8.81
N GLU A 44 -11.95 1.24 -8.51
CA GLU A 44 -13.09 1.18 -9.43
C GLU A 44 -12.81 1.93 -10.73
N ILE A 45 -12.22 3.13 -10.64
CA ILE A 45 -11.86 3.94 -11.82
C ILE A 45 -10.83 3.17 -12.68
N TYR A 46 -9.83 2.59 -12.06
CA TYR A 46 -8.79 1.82 -12.75
C TYR A 46 -9.38 0.60 -13.46
N LEU A 47 -10.19 -0.18 -12.77
CA LEU A 47 -10.80 -1.39 -13.32
C LEU A 47 -11.95 -1.10 -14.30
N LYS A 48 -12.52 0.11 -14.28
CA LYS A 48 -13.74 0.51 -15.02
C LYS A 48 -14.95 -0.37 -14.69
N ARG A 49 -14.96 -0.98 -13.51
CA ARG A 49 -16.02 -1.82 -12.94
C ARG A 49 -15.87 -1.91 -11.43
N LYS A 50 -16.85 -2.49 -10.76
CA LYS A 50 -16.69 -2.82 -9.34
C LYS A 50 -15.62 -3.89 -9.15
N PRO A 51 -14.72 -3.73 -8.16
CA PRO A 51 -13.70 -4.72 -7.85
C PRO A 51 -14.32 -6.02 -7.31
N SER A 52 -13.67 -7.15 -7.60
CA SER A 52 -13.96 -8.40 -6.90
C SER A 52 -13.50 -8.31 -5.45
N LYS A 53 -13.92 -9.27 -4.61
CA LYS A 53 -13.43 -9.34 -3.22
C LYS A 53 -11.91 -9.53 -3.17
N GLU A 54 -11.37 -10.34 -4.07
CA GLU A 54 -9.94 -10.62 -4.17
C GLU A 54 -9.16 -9.35 -4.53
N GLU A 55 -9.62 -8.58 -5.53
CA GLU A 55 -9.01 -7.32 -5.93
C GLU A 55 -9.10 -6.28 -4.82
N TYR A 56 -10.25 -6.19 -4.16
CA TYR A 56 -10.44 -5.32 -2.99
C TYR A 56 -9.43 -5.66 -1.89
N TYR A 57 -9.28 -6.93 -1.54
CA TYR A 57 -8.33 -7.35 -0.51
C TYR A 57 -6.88 -7.17 -0.95
N SER A 58 -6.58 -7.42 -2.23
CA SER A 58 -5.23 -7.23 -2.77
C SER A 58 -4.78 -5.78 -2.65
N VAL A 59 -5.62 -4.81 -3.01
CA VAL A 59 -5.26 -3.39 -2.90
C VAL A 59 -4.95 -2.98 -1.46
N PHE A 60 -5.77 -3.40 -0.50
CA PHE A 60 -5.53 -3.05 0.90
C PHE A 60 -4.38 -3.82 1.53
N ALA A 61 -4.12 -5.06 1.11
CA ALA A 61 -2.95 -5.81 1.53
C ALA A 61 -1.65 -5.15 1.03
N ASN A 62 -1.61 -4.78 -0.24
CA ASN A 62 -0.47 -4.09 -0.82
C ASN A 62 -0.26 -2.70 -0.21
N ALA A 63 -1.33 -1.95 0.07
CA ALA A 63 -1.25 -0.66 0.74
C ALA A 63 -0.74 -0.80 2.19
N ALA A 64 -1.17 -1.84 2.92
CA ALA A 64 -0.65 -2.12 4.26
C ALA A 64 0.85 -2.47 4.23
N LEU A 65 1.26 -3.30 3.27
CA LEU A 65 2.67 -3.66 3.05
C LEU A 65 3.52 -2.46 2.67
N GLY A 66 3.05 -1.64 1.73
CA GLY A 66 3.73 -0.42 1.31
C GLY A 66 3.87 0.57 2.45
N GLY A 67 2.81 0.81 3.21
CA GLY A 67 2.87 1.66 4.40
C GLY A 67 3.88 1.14 5.43
N PHE A 68 3.94 -0.17 5.65
CA PHE A 68 4.92 -0.76 6.55
C PHE A 68 6.36 -0.64 6.03
N LEU A 69 6.58 -0.92 4.76
CA LEU A 69 7.89 -0.78 4.11
C LEU A 69 8.41 0.66 4.24
N TRP A 70 7.60 1.64 3.91
CA TRP A 70 7.99 3.05 4.01
C TRP A 70 8.15 3.55 5.44
N CYS A 71 7.41 2.99 6.39
CA CYS A 71 7.65 3.23 7.80
C CYS A 71 9.03 2.74 8.22
N LEU A 72 9.41 1.49 7.86
CA LEU A 72 10.74 0.95 8.16
C LEU A 72 11.86 1.73 7.46
N TRP A 73 11.65 2.13 6.20
CA TRP A 73 12.60 2.95 5.47
C TRP A 73 12.83 4.31 6.17
N ALA A 74 11.76 4.97 6.61
CA ALA A 74 11.88 6.24 7.33
C ALA A 74 12.59 6.09 8.67
N VAL A 75 12.34 4.99 9.42
CA VAL A 75 13.08 4.68 10.65
C VAL A 75 14.57 4.44 10.36
N TYR A 76 14.89 3.70 9.30
CA TYR A 76 16.28 3.50 8.88
C TYR A 76 16.98 4.82 8.53
N LYS A 77 16.32 5.68 7.77
CA LYS A 77 16.88 7.00 7.40
C LYS A 77 17.03 7.91 8.60
N ALA A 78 16.08 7.88 9.55
CA ALA A 78 16.21 8.64 10.80
C ALA A 78 17.43 8.19 11.63
N ALA A 79 17.76 6.90 11.64
CA ALA A 79 18.97 6.39 12.28
C ALA A 79 20.27 6.88 11.60
N LEU A 80 20.17 7.33 10.34
CA LEU A 80 21.28 7.95 9.59
C LEU A 80 21.30 9.49 9.72
N GLY A 81 20.41 10.06 10.54
CA GLY A 81 20.33 11.51 10.77
C GLY A 81 19.41 12.26 9.80
N GLU A 82 18.62 11.58 8.97
CA GLU A 82 17.65 12.17 8.06
C GLU A 82 16.25 12.15 8.71
N GLU A 83 15.70 13.30 9.07
CA GLU A 83 14.38 13.39 9.68
C GLU A 83 13.27 13.60 8.64
N PHE A 84 12.21 12.81 8.73
CA PHE A 84 11.03 12.86 7.85
C PHE A 84 9.76 13.37 8.57
N GLY A 85 9.91 13.99 9.75
CA GLY A 85 8.80 14.54 10.51
C GLY A 85 7.69 13.49 10.78
N GLU A 86 6.44 13.84 10.45
CA GLU A 86 5.29 12.97 10.68
C GLU A 86 5.15 11.79 9.68
N TYR A 87 6.00 11.73 8.65
CA TYR A 87 5.89 10.71 7.59
C TYR A 87 5.89 9.29 8.14
N THR A 88 6.80 8.99 9.07
CA THR A 88 6.92 7.67 9.69
C THR A 88 5.61 7.23 10.35
N ILE A 89 4.99 8.11 11.15
CA ILE A 89 3.75 7.80 11.85
C ILE A 89 2.56 7.70 10.90
N ILE A 90 2.54 8.48 9.82
CA ILE A 90 1.52 8.41 8.79
C ILE A 90 1.58 7.05 8.08
N MET A 91 2.77 6.63 7.65
CA MET A 91 2.97 5.34 6.99
C MET A 91 2.62 4.15 7.92
N TYR A 92 2.97 4.24 9.20
CA TYR A 92 2.56 3.26 10.20
C TYR A 92 1.03 3.19 10.36
N ARG A 93 0.34 4.34 10.37
CA ARG A 93 -1.14 4.39 10.43
C ARG A 93 -1.78 3.72 9.21
N TYR A 94 -1.23 3.90 8.01
CA TYR A 94 -1.67 3.19 6.81
C TYR A 94 -1.48 1.69 6.95
N ALA A 95 -0.29 1.24 7.36
CA ALA A 95 -0.01 -0.18 7.57
C ALA A 95 -1.03 -0.81 8.53
N LYS A 96 -1.21 -0.20 9.71
CA LYS A 96 -2.11 -0.71 10.75
C LYS A 96 -3.60 -0.61 10.36
N GLY A 97 -4.00 0.49 9.75
CA GLY A 97 -5.40 0.75 9.35
C GLY A 97 -5.88 -0.19 8.26
N TYR A 98 -5.10 -0.34 7.21
CA TYR A 98 -5.45 -1.23 6.09
C TYR A 98 -5.33 -2.70 6.45
N TYR A 99 -4.33 -3.08 7.27
CA TYR A 99 -4.24 -4.42 7.81
C TYR A 99 -5.50 -4.81 8.62
N LYS A 100 -6.01 -3.93 9.47
CA LYS A 100 -7.24 -4.17 10.22
C LYS A 100 -8.45 -4.45 9.32
N LYS A 101 -8.54 -3.80 8.16
CA LYS A 101 -9.63 -4.01 7.20
C LYS A 101 -9.63 -5.42 6.60
N ILE A 102 -8.46 -6.01 6.41
CA ILE A 102 -8.31 -7.31 5.74
C ILE A 102 -8.12 -8.48 6.71
N LYS A 103 -7.76 -8.23 7.97
CA LYS A 103 -7.44 -9.27 8.96
C LYS A 103 -8.47 -10.41 9.07
N GLY A 104 -9.76 -10.09 9.02
CA GLY A 104 -10.83 -11.10 9.09
C GLY A 104 -11.01 -11.94 7.82
N SER A 105 -10.45 -11.50 6.70
CA SER A 105 -10.68 -12.07 5.38
C SER A 105 -9.49 -12.88 4.87
N VAL A 106 -8.29 -12.59 5.39
CA VAL A 106 -7.04 -13.24 4.97
C VAL A 106 -6.97 -14.70 5.41
N ALA A 107 -7.66 -15.09 6.48
CA ALA A 107 -7.65 -16.45 7.01
C ALA A 107 -8.21 -17.52 6.04
N GLY A 108 -8.90 -17.13 4.97
CA GLY A 108 -9.47 -18.03 3.96
C GLY A 108 -8.97 -17.80 2.52
N MET A 109 -8.14 -16.81 2.27
CA MET A 109 -7.68 -16.50 0.91
C MET A 109 -6.35 -17.17 0.57
N LYS A 110 -6.34 -17.88 -0.57
CA LYS A 110 -5.09 -18.19 -1.28
C LYS A 110 -4.54 -16.89 -1.86
N ILE A 111 -3.68 -16.22 -1.12
CA ILE A 111 -2.93 -15.08 -1.66
C ILE A 111 -1.88 -15.65 -2.61
N TYR A 112 -1.96 -15.29 -3.89
CA TYR A 112 -1.03 -15.76 -4.91
C TYR A 112 0.36 -15.19 -4.66
N GLY A 113 1.37 -16.07 -4.64
CA GLY A 113 2.79 -15.72 -4.55
C GLY A 113 3.36 -15.62 -3.13
N ASN A 114 4.56 -15.03 -3.04
CA ASN A 114 5.32 -14.87 -1.78
C ASN A 114 4.65 -13.97 -0.71
N CYS A 115 3.52 -13.35 -1.02
CA CYS A 115 2.77 -12.50 -0.09
C CYS A 115 2.27 -13.25 1.16
N ASN A 116 2.03 -14.56 1.10
CA ASN A 116 1.61 -15.34 2.28
C ASN A 116 2.60 -15.23 3.44
N LYS A 117 3.91 -15.29 3.16
CA LYS A 117 4.96 -15.17 4.19
C LYS A 117 5.00 -13.79 4.82
N ILE A 118 4.74 -12.75 4.02
CA ILE A 118 4.77 -11.36 4.46
C ILE A 118 3.51 -11.05 5.28
N VAL A 119 2.35 -11.53 4.85
CA VAL A 119 1.10 -11.39 5.63
C VAL A 119 1.22 -12.13 6.97
N THR A 120 1.79 -13.35 6.98
CA THR A 120 2.07 -14.07 8.23
C THR A 120 3.03 -13.28 9.12
N PHE A 121 4.12 -12.74 8.55
CA PHE A 121 5.06 -11.89 9.29
C PHE A 121 4.37 -10.65 9.91
N LEU A 122 3.47 -9.99 9.16
CA LEU A 122 2.70 -8.84 9.65
C LEU A 122 1.70 -9.26 10.74
N THR A 123 1.04 -10.43 10.60
CA THR A 123 0.14 -10.95 11.65
C THR A 123 0.88 -11.22 12.94
N ASP A 124 2.06 -11.80 12.86
CA ASP A 124 2.84 -12.21 14.04
C ASP A 124 3.50 -11.03 14.75
N ASN A 125 3.81 -9.93 14.01
CA ASN A 125 4.57 -8.80 14.57
C ASN A 125 3.75 -7.52 14.81
N LEU A 126 2.59 -7.35 14.15
CA LEU A 126 1.71 -6.18 14.36
C LEU A 126 0.53 -6.46 15.30
N CYS A 127 0.35 -7.71 15.76
CA CYS A 127 -0.74 -8.09 16.67
C CYS A 127 -0.42 -7.96 18.15
N TYR A 128 0.80 -7.60 18.53
CA TYR A 128 1.15 -7.30 19.93
C TYR A 128 1.04 -5.78 20.15
N ASN A 129 -0.12 -5.36 20.56
CA ASN A 129 -0.59 -4.25 21.38
C ASN A 129 -1.94 -3.73 20.88
#